data_f379081ab0948e0ec35da80da56993eb
#
_entry.id   f379081ab0948e0ec35da80da56993eb
#
_cell.length_a   1.000
_cell.length_b   1.000
_cell.length_c   1.000
_cell.angle_alpha   90.00
_cell.angle_beta   90.00
_cell.angle_gamma   90.00
#
_symmetry.space_group_name_H-M   'P 1'
#
loop_
_entity.id
_entity.type
_entity.pdbx_description
1 polymer ?
#
loop_
_entity_poly.entity_id
_entity_poly.type
_entity_poly.pdbx_seq_one_letter_code
_entity_poly.pdbx_strand_id
1 'polypeptide(L)'
;IDKAHVVGASMGGMIVQLMAANHPERTLSMTSIMSSSGKAGLPGARPDIQRQFMVKRPPDASREEAVAFGAALVSAFSFPDPARPENAHAEMTAKAFDRGYYPVGTRRQLLAIIADGSRVDRLKTIKVPTLVVHGGADPLVPKEGSEDIARHIPGARLEIIDEMAHDLPPSQVGRILDLIAGHAKQAQ
;
A
#
# COMPACT_ATOMS: atom_id res chain seq x y z
N ILE A 1 24.84 -2.28 1.10
CA ILE A 1 24.18 -1.12 0.42
C ILE A 1 24.26 0.08 1.35
N ASP A 2 24.93 1.13 0.96
CA ASP A 2 25.06 2.33 1.81
C ASP A 2 23.80 3.18 1.79
N LYS A 3 23.25 3.45 0.61
CA LYS A 3 22.00 4.19 0.40
C LYS A 3 21.14 3.51 -0.66
N ALA A 4 19.83 3.69 -0.58
CA ALA A 4 18.87 3.13 -1.53
C ALA A 4 17.71 4.09 -1.81
N HIS A 5 17.11 3.98 -3.00
CA HIS A 5 15.74 4.43 -3.24
C HIS A 5 14.79 3.43 -2.60
N VAL A 6 13.86 3.91 -1.76
CA VAL A 6 12.93 3.05 -1.05
C VAL A 6 11.52 3.21 -1.61
N VAL A 7 10.88 2.09 -1.93
CA VAL A 7 9.53 2.04 -2.48
C VAL A 7 8.67 1.13 -1.61
N GLY A 8 7.53 1.59 -1.17
CA GLY A 8 6.63 0.80 -0.35
C GLY A 8 5.17 1.03 -0.68
N ALA A 9 4.38 -0.07 -0.72
CA ALA A 9 2.95 -0.02 -0.96
C ALA A 9 2.18 -0.37 0.32
N SER A 10 1.05 0.32 0.56
CA SER A 10 0.17 0.11 1.71
C SER A 10 0.95 0.21 3.03
N MET A 11 1.01 -0.84 3.85
CA MET A 11 1.86 -0.91 5.04
C MET A 11 3.35 -0.69 4.70
N GLY A 12 3.81 -1.17 3.54
CA GLY A 12 5.16 -0.87 3.03
C GLY A 12 5.39 0.64 2.83
N GLY A 13 4.37 1.38 2.41
CA GLY A 13 4.38 2.84 2.36
C GLY A 13 4.58 3.48 3.75
N MET A 14 3.94 2.92 4.78
CA MET A 14 4.16 3.36 6.17
C MET A 14 5.60 3.09 6.64
N ILE A 15 6.15 1.93 6.26
CA ILE A 15 7.53 1.55 6.60
C ILE A 15 8.55 2.49 5.95
N VAL A 16 8.40 2.78 4.64
CA VAL A 16 9.36 3.67 3.95
C VAL A 16 9.26 5.11 4.45
N GLN A 17 8.09 5.58 4.93
CA GLN A 17 7.96 6.86 5.62
C GLN A 17 8.86 6.90 6.87
N LEU A 18 8.84 5.81 7.67
CA LEU A 18 9.70 5.70 8.86
C LEU A 18 11.18 5.57 8.50
N MET A 19 11.51 4.85 7.42
CA MET A 19 12.89 4.77 6.93
C MET A 19 13.41 6.14 6.52
N ALA A 20 12.65 6.90 5.73
CA ALA A 20 13.06 8.22 5.28
C ALA A 20 13.16 9.23 6.44
N ALA A 21 12.30 9.15 7.45
CA ALA A 21 12.33 10.04 8.61
C ALA A 21 13.45 9.70 9.59
N ASN A 22 13.68 8.42 9.86
CA ASN A 22 14.61 7.97 10.91
C ASN A 22 16.03 7.68 10.37
N HIS A 23 16.15 7.40 9.05
CA HIS A 23 17.40 7.03 8.39
C HIS A 23 17.62 7.81 7.07
N PRO A 24 17.56 9.17 7.10
CA PRO A 24 17.73 9.98 5.89
C PRO A 24 19.12 9.78 5.26
N GLU A 25 20.14 9.45 6.06
CA GLU A 25 21.49 9.14 5.59
C GLU A 25 21.59 7.85 4.76
N ARG A 26 20.60 6.97 4.87
CA ARG A 26 20.51 5.69 4.15
C ARG A 26 19.49 5.72 2.99
N THR A 27 18.76 6.83 2.84
CA THR A 27 17.66 6.97 1.88
C THR A 27 18.00 7.99 0.81
N LEU A 28 18.04 7.57 -0.46
CA LEU A 28 18.23 8.46 -1.62
C LEU A 28 16.94 9.17 -2.00
N SER A 29 15.83 8.43 -2.06
CA SER A 29 14.48 8.94 -2.27
C SER A 29 13.45 7.97 -1.70
N MET A 30 12.24 8.45 -1.48
CA MET A 30 11.11 7.66 -1.00
C MET A 30 9.96 7.69 -2.01
N THR A 31 9.37 6.53 -2.28
CA THR A 31 8.07 6.42 -2.96
C THR A 31 7.08 5.68 -2.05
N SER A 32 5.99 6.36 -1.69
CA SER A 32 4.89 5.80 -0.89
C SER A 32 3.67 5.57 -1.77
N ILE A 33 3.21 4.33 -1.89
CA ILE A 33 2.10 3.95 -2.79
C ILE A 33 0.90 3.50 -1.94
N MET A 34 -0.31 3.98 -2.25
CA MET A 34 -1.59 3.61 -1.62
C MET A 34 -1.51 3.50 -0.08
N SER A 35 -0.96 4.52 0.58
CA SER A 35 -0.68 4.50 2.02
C SER A 35 -1.35 5.66 2.76
N SER A 36 -1.10 5.77 4.05
CA SER A 36 -1.67 6.80 4.93
C SER A 36 -0.61 7.33 5.88
N SER A 37 -0.81 8.58 6.38
CA SER A 37 -0.04 9.15 7.49
C SER A 37 -0.39 8.54 8.86
N GLY A 38 -1.53 7.86 8.95
CA GLY A 38 -2.08 7.37 10.22
C GLY A 38 -2.68 8.46 11.12
N LYS A 39 -2.88 9.68 10.60
CA LYS A 39 -3.48 10.78 11.34
C LYS A 39 -4.92 10.46 11.76
N ALA A 40 -5.26 10.74 13.00
CA ALA A 40 -6.63 10.60 13.49
C ALA A 40 -7.60 11.50 12.71
N GLY A 41 -8.80 10.98 12.43
CA GLY A 41 -9.84 11.69 11.68
C GLY A 41 -9.76 11.59 10.17
N LEU A 42 -8.74 10.92 9.60
CA LEU A 42 -8.77 10.55 8.18
C LEU A 42 -9.87 9.51 7.92
N PRO A 43 -10.49 9.52 6.72
CA PRO A 43 -11.46 8.50 6.35
C PRO A 43 -10.86 7.09 6.47
N GLY A 44 -11.63 6.15 6.98
CA GLY A 44 -11.29 4.74 7.00
C GLY A 44 -11.75 4.01 5.75
N ALA A 45 -11.51 2.71 5.70
CA ALA A 45 -11.99 1.86 4.61
C ALA A 45 -13.51 1.97 4.44
N ARG A 46 -13.96 1.81 3.20
CA ARG A 46 -15.39 1.81 2.86
C ARG A 46 -16.14 0.73 3.65
N PRO A 47 -17.40 0.97 4.13
CA PRO A 47 -18.08 0.05 5.06
C PRO A 47 -18.28 -1.38 4.53
N ASP A 48 -18.44 -1.56 3.22
CA ASP A 48 -18.55 -2.89 2.61
C ASP A 48 -17.21 -3.66 2.68
N ILE A 49 -16.07 -2.97 2.50
CA ILE A 49 -14.73 -3.53 2.66
C ILE A 49 -14.47 -3.87 4.13
N GLN A 50 -14.84 -2.99 5.06
CA GLN A 50 -14.71 -3.27 6.49
C GLN A 50 -15.46 -4.55 6.89
N ARG A 51 -16.70 -4.73 6.39
CA ARG A 51 -17.47 -5.95 6.63
C ARG A 51 -16.79 -7.21 6.10
N GLN A 52 -16.14 -7.15 4.95
CA GLN A 52 -15.40 -8.30 4.39
C GLN A 52 -14.21 -8.71 5.27
N PHE A 53 -13.49 -7.76 5.85
CA PHE A 53 -12.42 -8.05 6.81
C PHE A 53 -12.93 -8.68 8.13
N MET A 54 -14.21 -8.50 8.45
CA MET A 54 -14.85 -9.12 9.63
C MET A 54 -15.26 -10.57 9.38
N VAL A 55 -15.35 -11.01 8.13
CA VAL A 55 -15.66 -12.41 7.79
C VAL A 55 -14.48 -13.29 8.20
N LYS A 56 -14.77 -14.25 9.09
CA LYS A 56 -13.77 -15.22 9.54
C LYS A 56 -13.77 -16.42 8.61
N ARG A 57 -12.62 -16.79 8.11
CA ARG A 57 -12.45 -18.08 7.45
C ARG A 57 -12.42 -19.17 8.51
N PRO A 58 -13.05 -20.35 8.26
CA PRO A 58 -12.93 -21.51 9.13
C PRO A 58 -11.47 -21.88 9.39
N PRO A 59 -11.09 -22.25 10.62
CA PRO A 59 -9.71 -22.60 10.96
C PRO A 59 -9.17 -23.81 10.19
N ASP A 60 -10.06 -24.72 9.83
CA ASP A 60 -9.85 -25.99 9.14
C ASP A 60 -10.13 -25.90 7.62
N ALA A 61 -10.26 -24.68 7.09
CA ALA A 61 -10.48 -24.50 5.65
C ALA A 61 -9.34 -25.11 4.83
N SER A 62 -9.72 -25.83 3.77
CA SER A 62 -8.79 -26.39 2.80
C SER A 62 -7.97 -25.30 2.11
N ARG A 63 -6.89 -25.69 1.41
CA ARG A 63 -6.10 -24.77 0.59
C ARG A 63 -6.97 -24.05 -0.45
N GLU A 64 -7.86 -24.77 -1.11
CA GLU A 64 -8.76 -24.26 -2.15
C GLU A 64 -9.71 -23.20 -1.57
N GLU A 65 -10.32 -23.49 -0.43
CA GLU A 65 -11.20 -22.55 0.27
C GLU A 65 -10.43 -21.30 0.75
N ALA A 66 -9.21 -21.50 1.25
CA ALA A 66 -8.36 -20.41 1.67
C ALA A 66 -7.95 -19.48 0.51
N VAL A 67 -7.62 -20.06 -0.63
CA VAL A 67 -7.29 -19.34 -1.87
C VAL A 67 -8.51 -18.60 -2.41
N ALA A 68 -9.67 -19.25 -2.47
CA ALA A 68 -10.92 -18.64 -2.92
C ALA A 68 -11.31 -17.45 -2.04
N PHE A 69 -11.25 -17.63 -0.72
CA PHE A 69 -11.52 -16.54 0.25
C PHE A 69 -10.57 -15.35 0.07
N GLY A 70 -9.26 -15.62 -0.04
CA GLY A 70 -8.27 -14.57 -0.24
C GLY A 70 -8.42 -13.85 -1.57
N ALA A 71 -8.71 -14.59 -2.66
CA ALA A 71 -8.95 -14.02 -3.98
C ALA A 71 -10.18 -13.10 -4.00
N ALA A 72 -11.28 -13.51 -3.36
CA ALA A 72 -12.49 -12.69 -3.23
C ALA A 72 -12.20 -11.40 -2.44
N LEU A 73 -11.43 -11.49 -1.35
CA LEU A 73 -11.04 -10.33 -0.55
C LEU A 73 -10.19 -9.35 -1.36
N VAL A 74 -9.16 -9.84 -2.08
CA VAL A 74 -8.31 -8.99 -2.92
C VAL A 74 -9.12 -8.35 -4.03
N SER A 75 -9.99 -9.11 -4.70
CA SER A 75 -10.86 -8.59 -5.77
C SER A 75 -11.73 -7.42 -5.30
N ALA A 76 -12.21 -7.46 -4.07
CA ALA A 76 -13.11 -6.46 -3.52
C ALA A 76 -12.49 -5.05 -3.37
N PHE A 77 -11.19 -4.96 -3.21
CA PHE A 77 -10.49 -3.68 -3.13
C PHE A 77 -9.58 -3.40 -4.34
N SER A 78 -9.62 -4.25 -5.37
CA SER A 78 -8.89 -4.04 -6.62
C SER A 78 -9.71 -3.21 -7.63
N PHE A 79 -9.02 -2.49 -8.49
CA PHE A 79 -9.65 -1.81 -9.63
C PHE A 79 -10.17 -2.84 -10.64
N PRO A 80 -11.38 -2.67 -11.20
CA PRO A 80 -11.94 -3.57 -12.22
C PRO A 80 -11.26 -3.33 -13.59
N ASP A 81 -10.01 -3.77 -13.72
CA ASP A 81 -9.18 -3.56 -14.90
C ASP A 81 -9.48 -4.63 -15.98
N PRO A 82 -9.96 -4.23 -17.19
CA PRO A 82 -10.21 -5.17 -18.30
C PRO A 82 -8.96 -5.94 -18.77
N ALA A 83 -7.76 -5.40 -18.52
CA ALA A 83 -6.50 -6.08 -18.87
C ALA A 83 -6.12 -7.17 -17.85
N ARG A 84 -6.85 -7.30 -16.74
CA ARG A 84 -6.57 -8.31 -15.73
C ARG A 84 -7.15 -9.65 -16.17
N PRO A 85 -6.35 -10.74 -16.23
CA PRO A 85 -6.87 -12.09 -16.42
C PRO A 85 -7.89 -12.48 -15.34
N GLU A 86 -8.94 -13.18 -15.72
CA GLU A 86 -10.05 -13.55 -14.82
C GLU A 86 -9.57 -14.32 -13.58
N ASN A 87 -8.58 -15.19 -13.75
CA ASN A 87 -8.01 -16.02 -12.68
C ASN A 87 -6.85 -15.34 -11.90
N ALA A 88 -6.45 -14.10 -12.25
CA ALA A 88 -5.24 -13.47 -11.70
C ALA A 88 -5.22 -13.38 -10.17
N HIS A 89 -6.35 -13.01 -9.55
CA HIS A 89 -6.44 -12.93 -8.09
C HIS A 89 -6.31 -14.32 -7.43
N ALA A 90 -6.92 -15.35 -8.03
CA ALA A 90 -6.82 -16.73 -7.54
C ALA A 90 -5.37 -17.25 -7.65
N GLU A 91 -4.73 -17.05 -8.79
CA GLU A 91 -3.33 -17.45 -8.99
C GLU A 91 -2.36 -16.72 -8.04
N MET A 92 -2.53 -15.40 -7.88
CA MET A 92 -1.71 -14.62 -6.95
C MET A 92 -1.88 -15.11 -5.51
N THR A 93 -3.13 -15.36 -5.09
CA THR A 93 -3.44 -15.84 -3.74
C THR A 93 -2.92 -17.24 -3.51
N ALA A 94 -3.03 -18.14 -4.51
CA ALA A 94 -2.47 -19.48 -4.44
C ALA A 94 -0.94 -19.44 -4.26
N LYS A 95 -0.24 -18.66 -5.08
CA LYS A 95 1.22 -18.47 -4.96
C LYS A 95 1.62 -17.91 -3.59
N ALA A 96 0.85 -16.96 -3.05
CA ALA A 96 1.10 -16.40 -1.73
C ALA A 96 0.87 -17.43 -0.61
N PHE A 97 -0.20 -18.23 -0.73
CA PHE A 97 -0.52 -19.31 0.20
C PHE A 97 0.60 -20.36 0.23
N ASP A 98 1.02 -20.84 -0.94
CA ASP A 98 2.05 -21.89 -1.08
C ASP A 98 3.43 -21.41 -0.61
N ARG A 99 3.72 -20.11 -0.74
CA ARG A 99 4.98 -19.51 -0.25
C ARG A 99 5.05 -19.49 1.28
N GLY A 100 3.94 -19.29 1.97
CA GLY A 100 3.91 -19.27 3.42
C GLY A 100 2.62 -18.67 3.97
N TYR A 101 1.67 -19.54 4.29
CA TYR A 101 0.42 -19.15 4.92
C TYR A 101 0.63 -18.95 6.43
N TYR A 102 0.56 -17.69 6.89
CA TYR A 102 0.77 -17.36 8.30
C TYR A 102 -0.19 -16.26 8.80
N PRO A 103 -1.46 -16.61 9.08
CA PRO A 103 -2.50 -15.63 9.45
C PRO A 103 -2.23 -14.87 10.76
N VAL A 104 -1.45 -15.45 11.68
CA VAL A 104 -1.01 -14.77 12.91
C VAL A 104 -0.10 -13.58 12.55
N GLY A 105 0.72 -13.71 11.50
CA GLY A 105 1.56 -12.62 10.98
C GLY A 105 0.75 -11.42 10.54
N THR A 106 -0.34 -11.63 9.80
CA THR A 106 -1.25 -10.56 9.37
C THR A 106 -1.84 -9.79 10.56
N ARG A 107 -2.24 -10.50 11.61
CA ARG A 107 -2.75 -9.84 12.84
C ARG A 107 -1.68 -9.01 13.54
N ARG A 108 -0.44 -9.52 13.61
CA ARG A 108 0.70 -8.79 14.18
C ARG A 108 1.02 -7.52 13.39
N GLN A 109 0.95 -7.58 12.07
CA GLN A 109 1.12 -6.40 11.19
C GLN A 109 0.04 -5.35 11.44
N LEU A 110 -1.23 -5.76 11.55
CA LEU A 110 -2.32 -4.84 11.87
C LEU A 110 -2.13 -4.18 13.23
N LEU A 111 -1.76 -4.95 14.26
CA LEU A 111 -1.47 -4.42 15.59
C LEU A 111 -0.28 -3.45 15.56
N ALA A 112 0.75 -3.72 14.77
CA ALA A 112 1.88 -2.80 14.60
C ALA A 112 1.46 -1.46 13.96
N ILE A 113 0.58 -1.49 12.94
CA ILE A 113 0.02 -0.27 12.33
C ILE A 113 -0.76 0.54 13.36
N ILE A 114 -1.60 -0.12 14.16
CA ILE A 114 -2.40 0.54 15.21
C ILE A 114 -1.49 1.13 16.29
N ALA A 115 -0.49 0.40 16.73
CA ALA A 115 0.44 0.83 17.77
C ALA A 115 1.35 1.99 17.32
N ASP A 116 1.75 2.03 16.04
CA ASP A 116 2.54 3.13 15.49
C ASP A 116 1.74 4.44 15.40
N GLY A 117 0.46 4.38 15.12
CA GLY A 117 -0.45 5.51 15.09
C GLY A 117 -0.10 6.57 14.05
N SER A 118 -0.16 7.85 14.44
CA SER A 118 0.12 8.99 13.56
C SER A 118 1.63 9.17 13.32
N ARG A 119 1.99 9.30 12.03
CA ARG A 119 3.37 9.60 11.59
C ARG A 119 3.58 11.07 11.21
N VAL A 120 2.56 11.92 11.39
CA VAL A 120 2.57 13.32 10.93
C VAL A 120 3.83 14.08 11.36
N ASP A 121 4.24 13.98 12.62
CA ASP A 121 5.42 14.72 13.09
C ASP A 121 6.72 14.19 12.48
N ARG A 122 6.80 12.88 12.24
CA ARG A 122 7.92 12.26 11.52
C ARG A 122 7.92 12.64 10.04
N LEU A 123 6.76 12.74 9.38
CA LEU A 123 6.66 13.18 7.98
C LEU A 123 7.24 14.59 7.77
N LYS A 124 7.01 15.51 8.70
CA LYS A 124 7.55 16.87 8.65
C LYS A 124 9.09 16.93 8.67
N THR A 125 9.75 15.89 9.17
CA THR A 125 11.23 15.81 9.22
C THR A 125 11.85 15.24 7.96
N ILE A 126 11.07 14.67 7.05
CA ILE A 126 11.57 14.06 5.81
C ILE A 126 12.07 15.15 4.87
N LYS A 127 13.33 15.03 4.44
CA LYS A 127 14.00 15.96 3.53
C LYS A 127 14.40 15.29 2.21
N VAL A 128 14.34 13.97 2.13
CA VAL A 128 14.67 13.25 0.90
C VAL A 128 13.58 13.47 -0.16
N PRO A 129 13.93 13.48 -1.46
CA PRO A 129 12.96 13.54 -2.53
C PRO A 129 11.86 12.52 -2.33
N THR A 130 10.60 12.95 -2.40
CA THR A 130 9.44 12.13 -2.06
C THR A 130 8.40 12.13 -3.16
N LEU A 131 8.01 10.93 -3.59
CA LEU A 131 6.88 10.67 -4.46
C LEU A 131 5.79 9.93 -3.67
N VAL A 132 4.56 10.40 -3.78
CA VAL A 132 3.36 9.74 -3.21
C VAL A 132 2.45 9.38 -4.38
N VAL A 133 2.09 8.11 -4.52
CA VAL A 133 1.18 7.60 -5.56
C VAL A 133 -0.03 6.98 -4.89
N HIS A 134 -1.24 7.26 -5.42
CA HIS A 134 -2.46 6.67 -4.84
C HIS A 134 -3.51 6.38 -5.90
N GLY A 135 -4.30 5.34 -5.67
CA GLY A 135 -5.46 5.02 -6.48
C GLY A 135 -6.67 5.90 -6.14
N GLY A 136 -7.20 6.63 -7.13
CA GLY A 136 -8.39 7.46 -6.94
C GLY A 136 -9.62 6.67 -6.51
N ALA A 137 -9.68 5.38 -6.88
CA ALA A 137 -10.78 4.46 -6.58
C ALA A 137 -10.51 3.55 -5.36
N ASP A 138 -9.48 3.80 -4.54
CA ASP A 138 -9.08 2.95 -3.41
C ASP A 138 -10.17 2.90 -2.32
N PRO A 139 -10.84 1.74 -2.10
CA PRO A 139 -11.88 1.60 -1.11
C PRO A 139 -11.37 1.15 0.26
N LEU A 140 -10.09 0.73 0.34
CA LEU A 140 -9.47 0.20 1.56
C LEU A 140 -8.71 1.28 2.33
N VAL A 141 -7.86 2.02 1.63
CA VAL A 141 -7.17 3.19 2.16
C VAL A 141 -7.57 4.38 1.29
N PRO A 142 -8.48 5.26 1.75
CA PRO A 142 -8.89 6.42 0.97
C PRO A 142 -7.72 7.35 0.63
N LYS A 143 -7.78 7.98 -0.55
CA LYS A 143 -6.72 8.84 -1.11
C LYS A 143 -6.33 10.00 -0.19
N GLU A 144 -7.23 10.42 0.68
CA GLU A 144 -6.98 11.44 1.71
C GLU A 144 -5.81 11.09 2.62
N GLY A 145 -5.53 9.79 2.78
CA GLY A 145 -4.33 9.32 3.49
C GLY A 145 -3.03 9.73 2.81
N SER A 146 -2.95 9.62 1.49
CA SER A 146 -1.81 10.05 0.69
C SER A 146 -1.76 11.57 0.48
N GLU A 147 -2.91 12.22 0.35
CA GLU A 147 -2.99 13.68 0.32
C GLU A 147 -2.43 14.28 1.63
N ASP A 148 -2.74 13.64 2.77
CA ASP A 148 -2.21 14.06 4.07
C ASP A 148 -0.69 13.81 4.19
N ILE A 149 -0.17 12.69 3.65
CA ILE A 149 1.28 12.44 3.56
C ILE A 149 1.96 13.57 2.78
N ALA A 150 1.49 13.84 1.55
CA ALA A 150 2.09 14.85 0.69
C ALA A 150 2.02 16.26 1.29
N ARG A 151 0.94 16.59 2.01
CA ARG A 151 0.78 17.88 2.70
C ARG A 151 1.81 18.09 3.81
N HIS A 152 2.25 17.01 4.47
CA HIS A 152 3.14 17.10 5.62
C HIS A 152 4.62 16.94 5.28
N ILE A 153 4.96 16.48 4.07
CA ILE A 153 6.35 16.35 3.62
C ILE A 153 6.71 17.52 2.69
N PRO A 154 7.63 18.40 3.07
CA PRO A 154 8.05 19.53 2.23
C PRO A 154 8.57 19.05 0.86
N GLY A 155 8.00 19.58 -0.22
CA GLY A 155 8.42 19.25 -1.58
C GLY A 155 7.96 17.88 -2.11
N ALA A 156 7.10 17.16 -1.39
CA ALA A 156 6.53 15.91 -1.87
C ALA A 156 5.66 16.12 -3.11
N ARG A 157 5.85 15.25 -4.10
CA ARG A 157 5.00 15.17 -5.29
C ARG A 157 3.91 14.13 -5.07
N LEU A 158 2.66 14.50 -5.36
CA LEU A 158 1.50 13.60 -5.29
C LEU A 158 0.98 13.28 -6.70
N GLU A 159 0.74 12.00 -6.96
CA GLU A 159 0.11 11.47 -8.17
C GLU A 159 -1.10 10.62 -7.79
N ILE A 160 -2.29 11.06 -8.20
CA ILE A 160 -3.52 10.28 -8.09
C ILE A 160 -3.80 9.63 -9.45
N ILE A 161 -4.04 8.32 -9.45
CA ILE A 161 -4.36 7.53 -10.64
C ILE A 161 -5.81 7.07 -10.50
N ASP A 162 -6.74 7.66 -11.26
CA ASP A 162 -8.16 7.38 -11.11
C ASP A 162 -8.52 5.92 -11.41
N GLU A 163 -7.80 5.29 -12.35
CA GLU A 163 -7.97 3.89 -12.73
C GLU A 163 -7.12 2.92 -11.88
N MET A 164 -6.91 3.27 -10.62
CA MET A 164 -6.22 2.45 -9.63
C MET A 164 -7.02 2.44 -8.33
N ALA A 165 -7.09 1.28 -7.68
CA ALA A 165 -7.64 1.11 -6.35
C ALA A 165 -6.54 0.71 -5.35
N HIS A 166 -6.80 -0.23 -4.44
CA HIS A 166 -5.77 -0.73 -3.51
C HIS A 166 -4.98 -1.89 -4.12
N ASP A 167 -4.57 -1.72 -5.35
CA ASP A 167 -3.80 -2.70 -6.13
C ASP A 167 -2.93 -2.00 -7.18
N LEU A 168 -2.19 -2.77 -7.96
CA LEU A 168 -1.43 -2.30 -9.12
C LEU A 168 -2.09 -2.90 -10.38
N PRO A 169 -3.09 -2.21 -10.98
CA PRO A 169 -3.81 -2.75 -12.11
C PRO A 169 -2.88 -2.90 -13.33
N PRO A 170 -2.99 -4.01 -14.10
CA PRO A 170 -2.13 -4.26 -15.26
C PRO A 170 -2.04 -3.10 -16.24
N SER A 171 -3.16 -2.41 -16.50
CA SER A 171 -3.20 -1.24 -17.39
C SER A 171 -2.38 -0.05 -16.89
N GLN A 172 -2.13 0.07 -15.59
CA GLN A 172 -1.41 1.20 -14.98
C GLN A 172 0.04 0.88 -14.56
N VAL A 173 0.45 -0.39 -14.61
CA VAL A 173 1.80 -0.81 -14.17
C VAL A 173 2.90 -0.03 -14.89
N GLY A 174 2.79 0.16 -16.21
CA GLY A 174 3.76 0.94 -16.99
C GLY A 174 3.90 2.37 -16.46
N ARG A 175 2.78 3.08 -16.27
CA ARG A 175 2.75 4.44 -15.71
C ARG A 175 3.38 4.50 -14.31
N ILE A 176 3.04 3.53 -13.45
CA ILE A 176 3.57 3.48 -12.08
C ILE A 176 5.10 3.26 -12.09
N LEU A 177 5.59 2.36 -12.94
CA LEU A 177 7.03 2.11 -13.10
C LEU A 177 7.77 3.35 -13.61
N ASP A 178 7.21 4.06 -14.59
CA ASP A 178 7.79 5.31 -15.12
C ASP A 178 7.86 6.41 -14.06
N LEU A 179 6.82 6.56 -13.24
CA LEU A 179 6.79 7.49 -12.12
C LEU A 179 7.90 7.18 -11.10
N ILE A 180 8.05 5.91 -10.70
CA ILE A 180 9.07 5.46 -9.74
C ILE A 180 10.47 5.65 -10.33
N ALA A 181 10.70 5.19 -11.56
CA ALA A 181 12.00 5.26 -12.21
C ALA A 181 12.41 6.72 -12.48
N GLY A 182 11.48 7.55 -12.94
CA GLY A 182 11.70 8.97 -13.15
C GLY A 182 12.04 9.69 -11.86
N HIS A 183 11.32 9.39 -10.77
CA HIS A 183 11.60 9.96 -9.44
C HIS A 183 12.96 9.55 -8.92
N ALA A 184 13.33 8.28 -9.03
CA ALA A 184 14.64 7.78 -8.59
C ALA A 184 15.80 8.43 -9.37
N LYS A 185 15.65 8.64 -10.68
CA LYS A 185 16.67 9.32 -11.52
C LYS A 185 16.86 10.78 -11.14
N GLN A 186 15.81 11.50 -10.74
CA GLN A 186 15.87 12.91 -10.35
C GLN A 186 16.50 13.12 -8.96
N ALA A 187 16.60 12.08 -8.17
CA ALA A 187 17.10 12.10 -6.79
C ALA A 187 18.58 11.68 -6.65
N GLN A 188 19.28 11.61 -7.79
CA GLN A 188 20.73 11.27 -7.83
C GLN A 188 21.60 12.50 -7.67
#